data_f0ae3dd64a1b2f34a39245d43125ce28
#
_entry.id   f0ae3dd64a1b2f34a39245d43125ce28
#
_cell.length_a   1.000
_cell.length_b   1.000
_cell.length_c   1.000
_cell.angle_alpha   90.00
_cell.angle_beta   90.00
_cell.angle_gamma   90.00
#
_symmetry.space_group_name_H-M   'P 1'
#
loop_
_entity.id
_entity.type
_entity.pdbx_description
1 polymer ?
#
loop_
_entity_poly.entity_id
_entity_poly.type
_entity_poly.pdbx_seq_one_letter_code
_entity_poly.pdbx_strand_id
1 'polypeptide(L)'
;MKAKVFIALLVVVLTLPALAHRYFFGLTEISSNLNTGAVEFVHQYTLHDVQHALSKLAGERFSLDKENAEAVLKRWVTDNFSVKNVDGKKVELTWVGFEADYQKIWVYQELPAQKNLCGWEVSNTLLFDTFSAQVNTINIVDEYGNRSLILTDENRTDIINCQKESKD
;
A
#
# COMPACT_ATOMS: atom_id res chain seq x y z
N MET A 1 6.29 56.22 6.27
CA MET A 1 6.34 55.14 7.26
C MET A 1 5.34 54.01 6.99
N LYS A 2 4.08 54.30 6.64
CA LYS A 2 3.02 53.25 6.42
C LYS A 2 3.36 52.26 5.30
N ALA A 3 3.93 52.69 4.15
CA ALA A 3 4.30 51.82 3.04
C ALA A 3 5.42 50.81 3.37
N LYS A 4 6.44 51.22 4.14
CA LYS A 4 7.56 50.38 4.55
C LYS A 4 7.10 49.28 5.54
N VAL A 5 6.14 49.57 6.41
CA VAL A 5 5.54 48.58 7.32
C VAL A 5 4.70 47.58 6.56
N PHE A 6 3.98 47.99 5.53
CA PHE A 6 3.16 47.10 4.68
C PHE A 6 4.01 46.11 3.87
N ILE A 7 5.14 46.59 3.32
CA ILE A 7 6.09 45.74 2.60
C ILE A 7 6.76 44.73 3.53
N ALA A 8 7.14 45.12 4.75
CA ALA A 8 7.73 44.24 5.74
C ALA A 8 6.74 43.16 6.20
N LEU A 9 5.44 43.49 6.34
CA LEU A 9 4.40 42.52 6.70
C LEU A 9 4.15 41.53 5.57
N LEU A 10 4.17 41.98 4.31
CA LEU A 10 3.99 41.16 3.13
C LEU A 10 5.13 40.14 2.99
N VAL A 11 6.38 40.52 3.24
CA VAL A 11 7.55 39.63 3.18
C VAL A 11 7.48 38.55 4.26
N VAL A 12 7.03 38.88 5.47
CA VAL A 12 6.89 37.91 6.58
C VAL A 12 5.83 36.85 6.25
N VAL A 13 4.72 37.21 5.58
CA VAL A 13 3.68 36.26 5.17
C VAL A 13 4.18 35.31 4.08
N LEU A 14 5.08 35.79 3.19
CA LEU A 14 5.65 34.94 2.12
C LEU A 14 6.75 33.97 2.59
N THR A 15 7.27 34.16 3.81
CA THR A 15 8.31 33.28 4.38
C THR A 15 7.77 32.23 5.34
N LEU A 16 6.45 32.11 5.50
CA LEU A 16 5.88 31.01 6.26
C LEU A 16 6.27 29.70 5.58
N PRO A 17 6.95 28.77 6.28
CA PRO A 17 7.27 27.47 5.71
C PRO A 17 5.94 26.83 5.31
N ALA A 18 5.77 26.54 4.04
CA ALA A 18 4.72 25.64 3.58
C ALA A 18 5.01 24.30 4.23
N LEU A 19 4.28 23.93 5.28
CA LEU A 19 4.27 22.59 5.84
C LEU A 19 3.65 21.70 4.77
N ALA A 20 4.46 21.29 3.79
CA ALA A 20 4.07 20.28 2.84
C ALA A 20 3.88 18.99 3.66
N HIS A 21 2.64 18.62 3.92
CA HIS A 21 2.33 17.33 4.52
C HIS A 21 2.87 16.27 3.57
N ARG A 22 3.93 15.58 3.99
CA ARG A 22 4.44 14.44 3.26
C ARG A 22 3.40 13.33 3.36
N TYR A 23 2.76 13.06 2.24
CA TYR A 23 1.72 12.04 2.15
C TYR A 23 2.39 10.71 1.81
N PHE A 24 2.26 9.74 2.69
CA PHE A 24 2.74 8.39 2.47
C PHE A 24 1.57 7.53 2.01
N PHE A 25 1.69 6.95 0.82
CA PHE A 25 0.60 6.22 0.17
C PHE A 25 1.09 4.89 -0.40
N GLY A 26 0.33 3.84 -0.14
CA GLY A 26 0.47 2.53 -0.76
C GLY A 26 -0.82 2.13 -1.47
N LEU A 27 -0.68 1.46 -2.59
CA LEU A 27 -1.79 0.91 -3.35
C LEU A 27 -1.63 -0.60 -3.47
N THR A 28 -2.69 -1.34 -3.21
CA THR A 28 -2.81 -2.75 -3.58
C THR A 28 -4.01 -2.89 -4.49
N GLU A 29 -3.81 -3.46 -5.66
CA GLU A 29 -4.90 -3.87 -6.54
C GLU A 29 -5.13 -5.38 -6.38
N ILE A 30 -6.39 -5.78 -6.20
CA ILE A 30 -6.84 -7.17 -6.16
C ILE A 30 -7.78 -7.36 -7.34
N SER A 31 -7.39 -8.20 -8.28
CA SER A 31 -8.18 -8.45 -9.50
C SER A 31 -8.15 -9.92 -9.91
N SER A 32 -9.16 -10.33 -10.68
CA SER A 32 -9.21 -11.68 -11.24
C SER A 32 -8.56 -11.69 -12.62
N ASN A 33 -7.58 -12.56 -12.81
CA ASN A 33 -7.02 -12.83 -14.12
C ASN A 33 -8.02 -13.64 -14.97
N LEU A 34 -8.57 -13.02 -16.00
CA LEU A 34 -9.60 -13.64 -16.83
C LEU A 34 -9.09 -14.86 -17.63
N ASN A 35 -7.78 -15.02 -17.81
CA ASN A 35 -7.20 -16.12 -18.55
C ASN A 35 -6.95 -17.35 -17.68
N THR A 36 -6.51 -17.15 -16.43
CA THR A 36 -6.14 -18.22 -15.50
C THR A 36 -7.19 -18.46 -14.43
N GLY A 37 -8.05 -17.47 -14.16
CA GLY A 37 -8.98 -17.47 -13.05
C GLY A 37 -8.30 -17.22 -11.69
N ALA A 38 -6.98 -17.04 -11.65
CA ALA A 38 -6.27 -16.69 -10.42
C ALA A 38 -6.66 -15.28 -9.95
N VAL A 39 -6.61 -15.05 -8.65
CA VAL A 39 -6.72 -13.71 -8.08
C VAL A 39 -5.32 -13.15 -7.92
N GLU A 40 -5.07 -12.02 -8.55
CA GLU A 40 -3.80 -11.31 -8.52
C GLU A 40 -3.82 -10.18 -7.49
N PHE A 41 -2.70 -10.02 -6.79
CA PHE A 41 -2.45 -8.96 -5.82
C PHE A 41 -1.22 -8.18 -6.29
N VAL A 42 -1.43 -6.93 -6.69
CA VAL A 42 -0.36 -6.03 -7.15
C VAL A 42 -0.19 -4.92 -6.13
N HIS A 43 0.92 -4.96 -5.40
CA HIS A 43 1.26 -3.95 -4.41
C HIS A 43 2.17 -2.91 -5.04
N GLN A 44 1.83 -1.62 -4.93
CA GLN A 44 2.62 -0.50 -5.43
C GLN A 44 2.97 0.46 -4.29
N TYR A 45 4.26 0.73 -4.12
CA TYR A 45 4.80 1.64 -3.12
C TYR A 45 5.88 2.54 -3.71
N THR A 46 6.20 3.63 -3.01
CA THR A 46 7.39 4.44 -3.32
C THR A 46 8.65 3.63 -3.01
N LEU A 47 9.52 3.44 -4.00
CA LEU A 47 10.75 2.66 -3.84
C LEU A 47 11.63 3.15 -2.68
N HIS A 48 11.82 4.47 -2.59
CA HIS A 48 12.61 5.07 -1.51
C HIS A 48 12.06 4.73 -0.11
N ASP A 49 10.73 4.73 0.06
CA ASP A 49 10.10 4.47 1.36
C ASP A 49 10.24 3.00 1.75
N VAL A 50 10.12 2.07 0.79
CA VAL A 50 10.38 0.64 1.01
C VAL A 50 11.85 0.40 1.37
N GLN A 51 12.80 0.99 0.63
CA GLN A 51 14.23 0.88 0.95
C GLN A 51 14.57 1.46 2.32
N HIS A 52 13.93 2.56 2.71
CA HIS A 52 14.09 3.15 4.04
C HIS A 52 13.57 2.21 5.15
N ALA A 53 12.38 1.66 4.99
CA ALA A 53 11.79 0.72 5.94
C ALA A 53 12.65 -0.54 6.11
N LEU A 54 13.06 -1.15 5.01
CA LEU A 54 13.90 -2.35 5.03
C LEU A 54 15.30 -2.09 5.60
N SER A 55 15.87 -0.90 5.33
CA SER A 55 17.15 -0.49 5.93
C SER A 55 17.05 -0.34 7.45
N LYS A 56 15.96 0.24 7.94
CA LYS A 56 15.68 0.39 9.37
C LYS A 56 15.52 -0.97 10.06
N LEU A 57 14.83 -1.92 9.42
CA LEU A 57 14.64 -3.28 9.94
C LEU A 57 15.94 -4.09 9.96
N ALA A 58 16.75 -3.98 8.91
CA ALA A 58 18.01 -4.70 8.78
C ALA A 58 19.16 -4.12 9.62
N GLY A 59 19.04 -2.86 10.10
CA GLY A 59 20.14 -2.14 10.75
C GLY A 59 21.28 -1.76 9.80
N GLU A 60 21.09 -1.93 8.49
CA GLU A 60 22.04 -1.59 7.43
C GLU A 60 21.29 -1.11 6.17
N ARG A 61 22.03 -0.46 5.24
CA ARG A 61 21.44 0.00 3.99
C ARG A 61 20.91 -1.17 3.15
N PHE A 62 19.62 -1.19 2.89
CA PHE A 62 18.97 -2.10 1.95
C PHE A 62 19.07 -1.54 0.52
N SER A 63 19.36 -2.41 -0.46
CA SER A 63 19.31 -2.13 -1.89
C SER A 63 18.75 -3.34 -2.63
N LEU A 64 17.99 -3.10 -3.69
CA LEU A 64 17.48 -4.16 -4.57
C LEU A 64 18.58 -4.88 -5.36
N ASP A 65 19.79 -4.31 -5.45
CA ASP A 65 20.94 -4.92 -6.13
C ASP A 65 21.62 -6.03 -5.30
N LYS A 66 21.24 -6.18 -4.03
CA LYS A 66 21.79 -7.26 -3.18
C LYS A 66 21.20 -8.61 -3.59
N GLU A 67 22.04 -9.65 -3.59
CA GLU A 67 21.65 -11.02 -3.94
C GLU A 67 20.43 -11.55 -3.15
N ASN A 68 20.30 -11.17 -1.91
CA ASN A 68 19.20 -11.60 -1.04
C ASN A 68 18.01 -10.63 -1.01
N ALA A 69 18.01 -9.59 -1.86
CA ALA A 69 17.00 -8.51 -1.80
C ALA A 69 15.58 -9.04 -1.97
N GLU A 70 15.36 -9.93 -2.93
CA GLU A 70 14.05 -10.54 -3.16
C GLU A 70 13.56 -11.34 -1.95
N ALA A 71 14.42 -12.13 -1.33
CA ALA A 71 14.04 -12.92 -0.16
C ALA A 71 13.65 -12.03 1.03
N VAL A 72 14.36 -10.91 1.25
CA VAL A 72 14.05 -9.92 2.27
C VAL A 72 12.72 -9.23 1.97
N LEU A 73 12.53 -8.78 0.74
CA LEU A 73 11.29 -8.13 0.30
C LEU A 73 10.09 -9.06 0.42
N LYS A 74 10.21 -10.30 -0.06
CA LYS A 74 9.17 -11.34 0.03
C LYS A 74 8.75 -11.56 1.48
N ARG A 75 9.71 -11.78 2.38
CA ARG A 75 9.43 -11.97 3.79
C ARG A 75 8.70 -10.77 4.38
N TRP A 76 9.21 -9.56 4.14
CA TRP A 76 8.61 -8.34 4.66
C TRP A 76 7.17 -8.15 4.18
N VAL A 77 6.88 -8.40 2.89
CA VAL A 77 5.52 -8.32 2.35
C VAL A 77 4.63 -9.40 2.98
N THR A 78 5.09 -10.65 3.07
CA THR A 78 4.31 -11.77 3.65
C THR A 78 4.00 -11.58 5.14
N ASP A 79 4.89 -10.93 5.87
CA ASP A 79 4.70 -10.63 7.30
C ASP A 79 3.71 -9.46 7.51
N ASN A 80 3.56 -8.55 6.53
CA ASN A 80 2.78 -7.31 6.66
C ASN A 80 1.54 -7.23 5.76
N PHE A 81 1.34 -8.19 4.86
CA PHE A 81 0.12 -8.32 4.07
C PHE A 81 -0.47 -9.72 4.20
N SER A 82 -1.77 -9.81 4.42
CA SER A 82 -2.45 -11.10 4.49
C SER A 82 -3.93 -11.00 4.17
N VAL A 83 -4.48 -12.11 3.71
CA VAL A 83 -5.92 -12.32 3.57
C VAL A 83 -6.35 -13.50 4.41
N LYS A 84 -7.56 -13.41 5.00
CA LYS A 84 -8.21 -14.51 5.70
C LYS A 84 -9.55 -14.81 5.03
N ASN A 85 -9.84 -16.08 4.86
CA ASN A 85 -11.14 -16.50 4.33
C ASN A 85 -12.27 -16.26 5.35
N VAL A 86 -13.51 -16.55 4.96
CA VAL A 86 -14.72 -16.38 5.80
C VAL A 86 -14.68 -17.18 7.10
N ASP A 87 -13.86 -18.23 7.20
CA ASP A 87 -13.67 -19.02 8.41
C ASP A 87 -12.58 -18.43 9.33
N GLY A 88 -12.03 -17.25 8.96
CA GLY A 88 -10.94 -16.60 9.70
C GLY A 88 -9.56 -17.23 9.50
N LYS A 89 -9.42 -18.19 8.59
CA LYS A 89 -8.16 -18.87 8.30
C LYS A 89 -7.30 -18.01 7.37
N LYS A 90 -6.06 -17.72 7.78
CA LYS A 90 -5.07 -17.07 6.90
C LYS A 90 -4.80 -17.95 5.68
N VAL A 91 -4.85 -17.36 4.50
CA VAL A 91 -4.59 -18.03 3.23
C VAL A 91 -3.21 -17.63 2.74
N GLU A 92 -2.44 -18.62 2.29
CA GLU A 92 -1.10 -18.39 1.75
C GLU A 92 -1.20 -17.87 0.31
N LEU A 93 -0.53 -16.74 0.04
CA LEU A 93 -0.39 -16.18 -1.30
C LEU A 93 0.91 -16.66 -1.93
N THR A 94 0.84 -17.08 -3.18
CA THR A 94 2.01 -17.44 -3.98
C THR A 94 2.76 -16.17 -4.36
N TRP A 95 4.06 -16.13 -4.06
CA TRP A 95 4.94 -15.07 -4.53
C TRP A 95 5.23 -15.24 -6.02
N VAL A 96 4.99 -14.21 -6.83
CA VAL A 96 5.27 -14.20 -8.27
C VAL A 96 6.59 -13.47 -8.54
N GLY A 97 6.84 -12.34 -7.88
CA GLY A 97 8.04 -11.56 -8.07
C GLY A 97 7.85 -10.08 -7.74
N PHE A 98 8.78 -9.26 -8.20
CA PHE A 98 8.69 -7.81 -8.09
C PHE A 98 9.35 -7.11 -9.29
N GLU A 99 8.96 -5.87 -9.51
CA GLU A 99 9.60 -4.94 -10.46
C GLU A 99 9.80 -3.59 -9.77
N ALA A 100 10.80 -2.83 -10.21
CA ALA A 100 11.01 -1.48 -9.71
C ALA A 100 11.54 -0.55 -10.81
N ASP A 101 11.12 0.70 -10.74
CA ASP A 101 11.73 1.81 -11.46
C ASP A 101 12.41 2.79 -10.47
N TYR A 102 12.73 4.01 -10.92
CA TYR A 102 13.38 5.01 -10.07
C TYR A 102 12.50 5.55 -8.94
N GLN A 103 11.17 5.39 -9.03
CA GLN A 103 10.21 5.99 -8.13
C GLN A 103 9.39 4.97 -7.37
N LYS A 104 9.07 3.83 -8.00
CA LYS A 104 8.11 2.87 -7.52
C LYS A 104 8.67 1.46 -7.49
N ILE A 105 8.08 0.66 -6.64
CA ILE A 105 8.23 -0.78 -6.62
C ILE A 105 6.85 -1.42 -6.70
N TRP A 106 6.74 -2.46 -7.52
CA TRP A 106 5.58 -3.32 -7.62
C TRP A 106 5.93 -4.71 -7.14
N VAL A 107 5.08 -5.28 -6.31
CA VAL A 107 5.22 -6.65 -5.83
C VAL A 107 3.98 -7.42 -6.25
N TYR A 108 4.20 -8.62 -6.77
CA TYR A 108 3.17 -9.47 -7.33
C TYR A 108 3.01 -10.73 -6.50
N GLN A 109 1.78 -10.98 -6.06
CA GLN A 109 1.37 -12.23 -5.43
C GLN A 109 0.10 -12.74 -6.10
N GLU A 110 -0.16 -14.04 -6.00
CA GLU A 110 -1.38 -14.63 -6.54
C GLU A 110 -1.99 -15.66 -5.60
N LEU A 111 -3.27 -15.88 -5.79
CA LEU A 111 -4.04 -16.94 -5.15
C LEU A 111 -4.67 -17.79 -6.23
N PRO A 112 -4.64 -19.14 -6.12
CA PRO A 112 -5.38 -20.02 -7.04
C PRO A 112 -6.84 -19.59 -7.17
N ALA A 113 -7.44 -19.88 -8.33
CA ALA A 113 -8.79 -19.46 -8.70
C ALA A 113 -9.79 -19.55 -7.54
N GLN A 114 -10.40 -18.42 -7.25
CA GLN A 114 -11.48 -18.30 -6.27
C GLN A 114 -12.73 -17.76 -6.97
N LYS A 115 -13.89 -18.20 -6.54
CA LYS A 115 -15.16 -17.68 -7.08
C LYS A 115 -15.28 -16.19 -6.81
N ASN A 116 -14.99 -15.77 -5.59
CA ASN A 116 -14.88 -14.36 -5.15
C ASN A 116 -14.19 -14.29 -3.78
N LEU A 117 -13.90 -13.09 -3.33
CA LEU A 117 -13.33 -12.82 -2.01
C LEU A 117 -14.33 -12.16 -1.06
N CYS A 118 -15.64 -12.34 -1.29
CA CYS A 118 -16.68 -11.75 -0.45
C CYS A 118 -16.60 -12.25 1.00
N GLY A 119 -16.62 -11.33 1.94
CA GLY A 119 -16.52 -11.66 3.37
C GLY A 119 -15.09 -12.00 3.83
N TRP A 120 -14.11 -11.95 2.98
CA TRP A 120 -12.71 -12.16 3.36
C TRP A 120 -12.18 -10.91 4.07
N GLU A 121 -11.37 -11.14 5.10
CA GLU A 121 -10.63 -10.09 5.78
C GLU A 121 -9.30 -9.86 5.06
N VAL A 122 -8.97 -8.60 4.82
CA VAL A 122 -7.66 -8.19 4.30
C VAL A 122 -6.94 -7.34 5.33
N SER A 123 -5.64 -7.56 5.50
CA SER A 123 -4.74 -6.79 6.36
C SER A 123 -3.58 -6.27 5.54
N ASN A 124 -3.25 -5.00 5.70
CA ASN A 124 -2.09 -4.39 5.07
C ASN A 124 -1.45 -3.38 6.04
N THR A 125 -0.34 -3.79 6.64
CA THR A 125 0.43 -2.98 7.60
C THR A 125 1.78 -2.52 7.03
N LEU A 126 1.98 -2.71 5.72
CA LEU A 126 3.19 -2.28 5.03
C LEU A 126 3.46 -0.81 5.28
N LEU A 127 4.67 -0.49 5.73
CA LEU A 127 5.17 0.86 6.05
C LEU A 127 4.60 1.52 7.33
N PHE A 128 3.61 0.97 8.01
CA PHE A 128 3.04 1.60 9.22
C PHE A 128 4.06 1.79 10.34
N ASP A 129 4.95 0.82 10.57
CA ASP A 129 5.99 0.92 11.60
C ASP A 129 7.09 1.95 11.26
N THR A 130 7.11 2.43 10.02
CA THR A 130 8.09 3.41 9.56
C THR A 130 7.50 4.80 9.41
N PHE A 131 6.24 4.89 8.96
CA PHE A 131 5.54 6.15 8.69
C PHE A 131 4.15 6.13 9.33
N SER A 132 3.95 6.86 10.40
CA SER A 132 2.67 6.94 11.13
C SER A 132 1.52 7.55 10.32
N ALA A 133 1.85 8.32 9.27
CA ALA A 133 0.86 8.90 8.35
C ALA A 133 0.65 8.07 7.08
N GLN A 134 1.14 6.81 7.05
CA GLN A 134 0.92 5.92 5.91
C GLN A 134 -0.55 5.60 5.76
N VAL A 135 -1.02 5.65 4.51
CA VAL A 135 -2.35 5.17 4.10
C VAL A 135 -2.17 4.08 3.04
N ASN A 136 -2.76 2.92 3.27
CA ASN A 136 -2.76 1.82 2.32
C ASN A 136 -4.18 1.66 1.75
N THR A 137 -4.33 1.94 0.46
CA THR A 137 -5.57 1.72 -0.27
C THR A 137 -5.54 0.38 -0.96
N ILE A 138 -6.62 -0.38 -0.84
CA ILE A 138 -6.81 -1.65 -1.54
C ILE A 138 -7.97 -1.48 -2.51
N ASN A 139 -7.68 -1.52 -3.80
CA ASN A 139 -8.69 -1.52 -4.85
C ASN A 139 -9.01 -2.95 -5.26
N ILE A 140 -10.29 -3.29 -5.27
CA ILE A 140 -10.78 -4.60 -5.67
C ILE A 140 -11.58 -4.44 -6.95
N VAL A 141 -11.18 -5.18 -7.97
CA VAL A 141 -11.80 -5.18 -9.31
C VAL A 141 -12.26 -6.59 -9.64
N ASP A 142 -13.56 -6.83 -9.53
CA ASP A 142 -14.17 -8.13 -9.80
C ASP A 142 -15.59 -8.01 -10.39
N GLU A 143 -16.33 -9.11 -10.46
CA GLU A 143 -17.71 -9.17 -10.98
C GLU A 143 -18.73 -8.29 -10.21
N TYR A 144 -18.41 -7.90 -8.98
CA TYR A 144 -19.25 -7.01 -8.16
C TYR A 144 -18.94 -5.51 -8.39
N GLY A 145 -17.94 -5.20 -9.21
CA GLY A 145 -17.53 -3.84 -9.57
C GLY A 145 -16.24 -3.40 -8.87
N ASN A 146 -15.98 -2.10 -8.91
CA ASN A 146 -14.79 -1.51 -8.30
C ASN A 146 -15.11 -1.06 -6.88
N ARG A 147 -14.33 -1.49 -5.92
CA ARG A 147 -14.45 -1.13 -4.50
C ARG A 147 -13.09 -0.78 -3.94
N SER A 148 -13.06 0.07 -2.92
CA SER A 148 -11.81 0.46 -2.26
C SER A 148 -11.94 0.32 -0.76
N LEU A 149 -10.91 -0.21 -0.13
CA LEU A 149 -10.71 -0.22 1.31
C LEU A 149 -9.55 0.73 1.64
N ILE A 150 -9.66 1.45 2.74
CA ILE A 150 -8.62 2.39 3.19
C ILE A 150 -8.14 1.93 4.57
N LEU A 151 -6.89 1.51 4.63
CA LEU A 151 -6.25 1.05 5.86
C LEU A 151 -5.24 2.09 6.35
N THR A 152 -5.23 2.28 7.66
CA THR A 152 -4.34 3.19 8.38
C THR A 152 -3.73 2.45 9.57
N ASP A 153 -2.80 3.08 10.27
CA ASP A 153 -2.24 2.49 11.49
C ASP A 153 -3.29 2.21 12.57
N GLU A 154 -4.37 2.98 12.61
CA GLU A 154 -5.50 2.80 13.52
C GLU A 154 -6.49 1.72 13.05
N ASN A 155 -6.61 1.53 11.73
CA ASN A 155 -7.52 0.54 11.11
C ASN A 155 -6.74 -0.32 10.10
N ARG A 156 -6.10 -1.37 10.61
CA ARG A 156 -5.13 -2.21 9.87
C ARG A 156 -5.76 -3.33 9.06
N THR A 157 -7.07 -3.57 9.24
CA THR A 157 -7.81 -4.64 8.56
C THR A 157 -9.19 -4.17 8.13
N ASP A 158 -9.73 -4.75 7.07
CA ASP A 158 -11.11 -4.52 6.66
C ASP A 158 -11.68 -5.76 5.96
N ILE A 159 -13.01 -5.81 5.80
CA ILE A 159 -13.72 -6.91 5.16
C ILE A 159 -14.11 -6.53 3.73
N ILE A 160 -13.85 -7.42 2.79
CA ILE A 160 -14.23 -7.27 1.40
C ILE A 160 -15.75 -7.47 1.25
N ASN A 161 -16.49 -6.38 1.15
CA ASN A 161 -17.92 -6.40 0.92
C ASN A 161 -18.25 -6.55 -0.56
N CYS A 162 -19.24 -7.40 -0.88
CA CYS A 162 -19.71 -7.63 -2.25
C CYS A 162 -21.13 -7.14 -2.52
N GLN A 163 -21.63 -6.21 -1.71
CA GLN A 163 -22.89 -5.57 -2.03
C GLN A 163 -22.65 -4.60 -3.20
N LYS A 164 -23.41 -4.77 -4.28
CA LYS A 164 -23.44 -3.74 -5.34
C LYS A 164 -24.03 -2.49 -4.71
N GLU A 165 -23.32 -1.35 -4.78
CA GLU A 165 -23.93 -0.07 -4.48
C GLU A 165 -25.16 0.06 -5.37
N SER A 166 -26.36 0.13 -4.75
CA SER A 166 -27.57 0.51 -5.46
C SER A 166 -27.36 1.94 -5.94
N LYS A 167 -27.21 2.12 -7.25
CA LYS A 167 -27.29 3.45 -7.85
C LYS A 167 -28.73 3.91 -7.68
N ASP A 168 -28.99 4.70 -6.62
CA ASP A 168 -30.16 5.56 -6.53
C ASP A 168 -30.05 6.73 -7.53
#